data_72a1554846d83f333f3a4b28f2c7a721
#
_entry.id   72a1554846d83f333f3a4b28f2c7a721
#
_cell.length_a   1.000
_cell.length_b   1.000
_cell.length_c   1.000
_cell.angle_alpha   90.00
_cell.angle_beta   90.00
_cell.angle_gamma   90.00
#
_symmetry.space_group_name_H-M   'P 1'
#
loop_
_entity.id
_entity.type
_entity.pdbx_description
1 polymer ?
#
loop_
_entity_poly.entity_id
_entity_poly.type
_entity_poly.pdbx_seq_one_letter_code
_entity_poly.pdbx_strand_id
1 'polypeptide(L)'
;MSKVTVLGGCGGIGSVAARTLVSSGFFDEITIAENRYETACEFAASLGPKVSALQVDAEDPESLKSAMAGSDVVLNCIGPFYRFGPPILMAAIEAGINYVDVCDDLDATERMLDLDGDARAAGIGALIGMGNSPGMANVLAKFCVDTMLDQVEEVNIYHAHGGEPSEGGAVIKHRIHAMTSDIPLFVDGEFIKVRMLEDSGREHWATTEFKNIGEYPVYPYPHPETITMPKYFKGIKKVTNMGIVFPLDYFQLTMDSVALGLATEEPIIVQGAEVIPIEFEVAYIISRRPGFIKKAGLTEPSGCLKVEVKGIKDGDAHTFVFSMYSQGAGAGEGTGIPAALGANMMVQGKVTSKGVFPPEGGVSPTEMIELAGQVIKGTGMGDEVPIFIDHIDKDGKVETIDFKI
;
A
#
# COMPACT_ATOMS: atom_id res chain seq x y z
N MET A 1 -26.22 13.60 -5.80
CA MET A 1 -25.08 14.19 -5.07
C MET A 1 -24.19 13.07 -4.63
N SER A 2 -22.92 13.09 -5.05
CA SER A 2 -21.94 12.06 -4.72
C SER A 2 -21.25 12.41 -3.39
N LYS A 3 -21.14 11.41 -2.50
CA LYS A 3 -20.57 11.60 -1.16
C LYS A 3 -19.54 10.52 -0.83
N VAL A 4 -18.42 10.94 -0.24
CA VAL A 4 -17.40 10.04 0.32
C VAL A 4 -17.14 10.37 1.78
N THR A 5 -16.99 9.32 2.60
CA THR A 5 -16.46 9.44 3.96
C THR A 5 -15.04 8.89 3.99
N VAL A 6 -14.09 9.70 4.45
CA VAL A 6 -12.69 9.34 4.64
C VAL A 6 -12.48 9.06 6.13
N LEU A 7 -12.35 7.80 6.48
CA LEU A 7 -12.04 7.35 7.83
C LEU A 7 -10.54 7.49 8.08
N GLY A 8 -10.15 8.13 9.19
CA GLY A 8 -8.75 8.43 9.48
C GLY A 8 -8.18 9.55 8.60
N GLY A 9 -9.04 10.46 8.15
CA GLY A 9 -8.72 11.49 7.15
C GLY A 9 -7.69 12.54 7.59
N CYS A 10 -7.31 12.60 8.87
CA CYS A 10 -6.26 13.51 9.38
C CYS A 10 -4.88 12.83 9.49
N GLY A 11 -4.79 11.53 9.22
CA GLY A 11 -3.53 10.80 9.21
C GLY A 11 -2.64 11.13 8.01
N GLY A 12 -1.40 10.64 8.01
CA GLY A 12 -0.44 10.88 6.92
C GLY A 12 -0.97 10.49 5.54
N ILE A 13 -1.62 9.33 5.42
CA ILE A 13 -2.22 8.83 4.17
C ILE A 13 -3.59 9.49 3.92
N GLY A 14 -4.46 9.48 4.94
CA GLY A 14 -5.82 9.99 4.80
C GLY A 14 -5.89 11.47 4.42
N SER A 15 -4.96 12.29 4.91
CA SER A 15 -4.92 13.72 4.58
C SER A 15 -4.54 13.97 3.12
N VAL A 16 -3.65 13.15 2.55
CA VAL A 16 -3.33 13.21 1.12
C VAL A 16 -4.52 12.73 0.30
N ALA A 17 -5.12 11.61 0.67
CA ALA A 17 -6.32 11.11 0.00
C ALA A 17 -7.45 12.15 -0.01
N ALA A 18 -7.73 12.79 1.12
CA ALA A 18 -8.75 13.84 1.23
C ALA A 18 -8.47 15.04 0.30
N ARG A 19 -7.23 15.54 0.29
CA ARG A 19 -6.83 16.62 -0.64
C ARG A 19 -7.00 16.19 -2.09
N THR A 20 -6.61 14.97 -2.43
CA THR A 20 -6.76 14.43 -3.79
C THR A 20 -8.22 14.33 -4.21
N LEU A 21 -9.11 13.86 -3.31
CA LEU A 21 -10.55 13.82 -3.55
C LEU A 21 -11.14 15.21 -3.78
N VAL A 22 -10.72 16.20 -3.01
CA VAL A 22 -11.14 17.60 -3.20
C VAL A 22 -10.70 18.12 -4.57
N SER A 23 -9.42 17.90 -4.92
CA SER A 23 -8.84 18.36 -6.19
C SER A 23 -9.45 17.69 -7.41
N SER A 24 -9.85 16.42 -7.29
CA SER A 24 -10.47 15.66 -8.37
C SER A 24 -11.85 16.18 -8.79
N GLY A 25 -12.58 16.77 -7.85
CA GLY A 25 -13.89 17.38 -8.10
C GLY A 25 -15.04 16.40 -8.37
N PHE A 26 -14.84 15.08 -8.22
CA PHE A 26 -15.87 14.06 -8.51
C PHE A 26 -16.89 13.88 -7.39
N PHE A 27 -16.59 14.37 -6.19
CA PHE A 27 -17.51 14.31 -5.06
C PHE A 27 -18.12 15.69 -4.77
N ASP A 28 -19.42 15.71 -4.51
CA ASP A 28 -20.16 16.88 -4.08
C ASP A 28 -19.95 17.17 -2.59
N GLU A 29 -19.82 16.09 -1.78
CA GLU A 29 -19.61 16.14 -0.34
C GLU A 29 -18.48 15.18 0.07
N ILE A 30 -17.58 15.64 0.93
CA ILE A 30 -16.48 14.86 1.52
C ILE A 30 -16.57 14.99 3.03
N THR A 31 -16.64 13.88 3.75
CA THR A 31 -16.65 13.86 5.21
C THR A 31 -15.31 13.33 5.73
N ILE A 32 -14.64 14.08 6.57
CA ILE A 32 -13.44 13.66 7.30
C ILE A 32 -13.90 13.08 8.63
N ALA A 33 -13.82 11.76 8.78
CA ALA A 33 -14.19 11.07 10.00
C ALA A 33 -12.94 10.66 10.81
N GLU A 34 -12.85 11.14 12.05
CA GLU A 34 -11.66 11.05 12.87
C GLU A 34 -12.05 10.97 14.36
N ASN A 35 -11.23 10.29 15.17
CA ASN A 35 -11.47 10.25 16.61
C ASN A 35 -11.17 11.60 17.30
N ARG A 36 -10.23 12.36 16.78
CA ARG A 36 -9.87 13.72 17.24
C ARG A 36 -10.71 14.76 16.49
N TYR A 37 -11.93 15.01 16.98
CA TYR A 37 -12.91 15.85 16.30
C TYR A 37 -12.42 17.26 15.98
N GLU A 38 -11.74 17.93 16.93
CA GLU A 38 -11.20 19.29 16.73
C GLU A 38 -10.19 19.32 15.56
N THR A 39 -9.30 18.33 15.49
CA THR A 39 -8.34 18.19 14.39
C THR A 39 -9.06 17.99 13.04
N ALA A 40 -10.13 17.19 13.05
CA ALA A 40 -10.96 16.99 11.85
C ALA A 40 -11.64 18.28 11.40
N CYS A 41 -12.17 19.08 12.33
CA CYS A 41 -12.81 20.36 12.04
C CYS A 41 -11.82 21.37 11.41
N GLU A 42 -10.62 21.50 12.01
CA GLU A 42 -9.57 22.40 11.48
C GLU A 42 -9.14 21.97 10.09
N PHE A 43 -8.92 20.67 9.89
CA PHE A 43 -8.52 20.14 8.59
C PHE A 43 -9.62 20.29 7.53
N ALA A 44 -10.85 19.93 7.85
CA ALA A 44 -11.99 20.09 6.95
C ALA A 44 -12.18 21.55 6.52
N ALA A 45 -12.10 22.50 7.46
CA ALA A 45 -12.18 23.93 7.18
C ALA A 45 -11.07 24.41 6.21
N SER A 46 -9.87 23.82 6.29
CA SER A 46 -8.76 24.14 5.40
C SER A 46 -8.96 23.64 3.96
N LEU A 47 -9.84 22.64 3.76
CA LEU A 47 -10.10 22.00 2.47
C LEU A 47 -11.27 22.66 1.68
N GLY A 48 -12.06 23.50 2.35
CA GLY A 48 -13.12 24.27 1.70
C GLY A 48 -14.54 23.77 2.00
N PRO A 49 -15.57 24.43 1.41
CA PRO A 49 -16.96 24.31 1.85
C PRO A 49 -17.63 22.97 1.54
N LYS A 50 -17.06 22.14 0.68
CA LYS A 50 -17.57 20.80 0.38
C LYS A 50 -17.14 19.74 1.40
N VAL A 51 -16.25 20.11 2.34
CA VAL A 51 -15.66 19.19 3.31
C VAL A 51 -16.22 19.45 4.69
N SER A 52 -16.72 18.40 5.31
CA SER A 52 -17.23 18.41 6.69
C SER A 52 -16.41 17.49 7.59
N ALA A 53 -16.52 17.68 8.90
CA ALA A 53 -15.89 16.84 9.90
C ALA A 53 -16.94 16.05 10.67
N LEU A 54 -16.58 14.83 11.05
CA LEU A 54 -17.38 13.96 11.90
C LEU A 54 -16.49 13.24 12.91
N GLN A 55 -16.97 13.08 14.13
CA GLN A 55 -16.28 12.23 15.10
C GLN A 55 -16.63 10.76 14.84
N VAL A 56 -15.63 9.88 14.85
CA VAL A 56 -15.82 8.44 14.75
C VAL A 56 -14.93 7.71 15.76
N ASP A 57 -15.51 6.69 16.38
CA ASP A 57 -14.77 5.69 17.14
C ASP A 57 -14.75 4.40 16.34
N ALA A 58 -13.55 3.99 15.91
CA ALA A 58 -13.38 2.77 15.10
C ALA A 58 -13.57 1.48 15.91
N GLU A 59 -13.65 1.54 17.23
CA GLU A 59 -13.96 0.40 18.10
C GLU A 59 -15.46 0.23 18.33
N ASP A 60 -16.26 1.24 17.97
CA ASP A 60 -17.72 1.20 18.09
C ASP A 60 -18.38 1.00 16.71
N PRO A 61 -18.99 -0.19 16.44
CA PRO A 61 -19.66 -0.47 15.17
C PRO A 61 -20.82 0.49 14.84
N GLU A 62 -21.55 1.00 15.83
CA GLU A 62 -22.63 1.96 15.61
C GLU A 62 -22.10 3.35 15.27
N SER A 63 -20.97 3.75 15.84
CA SER A 63 -20.24 4.96 15.47
C SER A 63 -19.75 4.87 14.01
N LEU A 64 -19.19 3.72 13.60
CA LEU A 64 -18.75 3.49 12.21
C LEU A 64 -19.92 3.58 11.23
N LYS A 65 -21.04 2.88 11.49
CA LYS A 65 -22.22 2.92 10.63
C LYS A 65 -22.80 4.33 10.51
N SER A 66 -22.85 5.05 11.61
CA SER A 66 -23.32 6.45 11.63
C SER A 66 -22.41 7.37 10.81
N ALA A 67 -21.09 7.17 10.88
CA ALA A 67 -20.11 7.94 10.13
C ALA A 67 -20.16 7.68 8.61
N MET A 68 -20.54 6.46 8.21
CA MET A 68 -20.66 6.06 6.81
C MET A 68 -22.02 6.44 6.19
N ALA A 69 -23.03 6.69 7.00
CA ALA A 69 -24.41 6.84 6.54
C ALA A 69 -24.57 7.86 5.41
N GLY A 70 -25.24 7.44 4.33
CA GLY A 70 -25.51 8.28 3.16
C GLY A 70 -24.29 8.54 2.25
N SER A 71 -23.17 7.87 2.46
CA SER A 71 -22.03 7.90 1.55
C SER A 71 -22.23 6.90 0.40
N ASP A 72 -21.75 7.24 -0.79
CA ASP A 72 -21.67 6.33 -1.93
C ASP A 72 -20.45 5.41 -1.82
N VAL A 73 -19.37 5.95 -1.20
CA VAL A 73 -18.10 5.26 -0.99
C VAL A 73 -17.53 5.63 0.38
N VAL A 74 -16.97 4.65 1.06
CA VAL A 74 -16.12 4.83 2.25
C VAL A 74 -14.68 4.56 1.86
N LEU A 75 -13.78 5.50 2.17
CA LEU A 75 -12.34 5.34 2.05
C LEU A 75 -11.73 5.19 3.43
N ASN A 76 -11.21 3.99 3.74
CA ASN A 76 -10.62 3.68 5.02
C ASN A 76 -9.10 3.82 5.01
N CYS A 77 -8.60 4.75 5.84
CA CYS A 77 -7.18 4.96 6.14
C CYS A 77 -6.86 4.72 7.62
N ILE A 78 -7.75 4.07 8.38
CA ILE A 78 -7.52 3.75 9.78
C ILE A 78 -6.69 2.46 9.89
N GLY A 79 -5.50 2.57 10.46
CA GLY A 79 -4.64 1.45 10.80
C GLY A 79 -4.46 1.30 12.32
N PRO A 80 -3.85 0.17 12.79
CA PRO A 80 -3.33 -0.92 11.97
C PRO A 80 -4.46 -1.80 11.40
N PHE A 81 -4.29 -2.27 10.17
CA PHE A 81 -5.35 -2.97 9.45
C PHE A 81 -5.66 -4.35 10.03
N TYR A 82 -4.68 -5.07 10.61
CA TYR A 82 -4.92 -6.34 11.29
C TYR A 82 -5.97 -6.22 12.42
N ARG A 83 -6.10 -5.01 13.02
CA ARG A 83 -7.09 -4.70 14.05
C ARG A 83 -8.39 -4.14 13.49
N PHE A 84 -8.29 -3.14 12.61
CA PHE A 84 -9.42 -2.31 12.20
C PHE A 84 -9.98 -2.63 10.81
N GLY A 85 -9.19 -3.23 9.90
CA GLY A 85 -9.62 -3.50 8.52
C GLY A 85 -10.91 -4.32 8.42
N PRO A 86 -10.94 -5.58 8.91
CA PRO A 86 -12.13 -6.41 8.82
C PRO A 86 -13.36 -5.85 9.54
N PRO A 87 -13.29 -5.29 10.77
CA PRO A 87 -14.45 -4.68 11.42
C PRO A 87 -15.05 -3.49 10.66
N ILE A 88 -14.19 -2.61 10.08
CA ILE A 88 -14.66 -1.46 9.31
C ILE A 88 -15.30 -1.91 7.99
N LEU A 89 -14.70 -2.89 7.30
CA LEU A 89 -15.30 -3.48 6.11
C LEU A 89 -16.68 -4.12 6.44
N MET A 90 -16.78 -4.83 7.54
CA MET A 90 -18.05 -5.42 7.98
C MET A 90 -19.12 -4.35 8.22
N ALA A 91 -18.76 -3.23 8.86
CA ALA A 91 -19.67 -2.10 9.04
C ALA A 91 -20.11 -1.49 7.69
N ALA A 92 -19.22 -1.40 6.69
CA ALA A 92 -19.57 -0.95 5.34
C ALA A 92 -20.50 -1.93 4.62
N ILE A 93 -20.29 -3.25 4.76
CA ILE A 93 -21.17 -4.30 4.23
C ILE A 93 -22.56 -4.18 4.83
N GLU A 94 -22.67 -4.09 6.16
CA GLU A 94 -23.94 -3.94 6.87
C GLU A 94 -24.68 -2.64 6.51
N ALA A 95 -23.94 -1.57 6.22
CA ALA A 95 -24.50 -0.31 5.78
C ALA A 95 -24.86 -0.29 4.27
N GLY A 96 -24.43 -1.29 3.50
CA GLY A 96 -24.66 -1.36 2.05
C GLY A 96 -23.87 -0.32 1.23
N ILE A 97 -22.68 0.07 1.68
CA ILE A 97 -21.88 1.15 1.11
C ILE A 97 -20.59 0.58 0.48
N ASN A 98 -20.25 1.03 -0.74
CA ASN A 98 -18.99 0.62 -1.37
C ASN A 98 -17.78 1.07 -0.54
N TYR A 99 -16.71 0.27 -0.60
CA TYR A 99 -15.56 0.40 0.27
C TYR A 99 -14.25 0.40 -0.50
N VAL A 100 -13.32 1.26 -0.08
CA VAL A 100 -11.92 1.26 -0.53
C VAL A 100 -11.02 1.37 0.69
N ASP A 101 -9.87 0.67 0.69
CA ASP A 101 -8.85 0.85 1.70
C ASP A 101 -7.43 0.78 1.14
N VAL A 102 -6.45 0.95 2.01
CA VAL A 102 -5.01 0.88 1.72
C VAL A 102 -4.32 -0.24 2.51
N CYS A 103 -5.04 -1.31 2.80
CA CYS A 103 -4.54 -2.42 3.60
C CYS A 103 -3.33 -3.09 2.95
N ASP A 104 -2.22 -3.15 3.68
CA ASP A 104 -1.00 -3.85 3.34
C ASP A 104 -0.72 -5.05 4.28
N ASP A 105 -1.53 -5.22 5.32
CA ASP A 105 -1.43 -6.35 6.24
C ASP A 105 -1.99 -7.63 5.61
N LEU A 106 -1.18 -8.66 5.53
CA LEU A 106 -1.53 -9.94 4.89
C LEU A 106 -2.71 -10.65 5.56
N ASP A 107 -2.65 -10.80 6.87
CA ASP A 107 -3.68 -11.47 7.67
C ASP A 107 -5.01 -10.73 7.67
N ALA A 108 -4.98 -9.40 7.66
CA ALA A 108 -6.18 -8.59 7.48
C ALA A 108 -6.78 -8.79 6.09
N THR A 109 -5.94 -8.84 5.05
CA THR A 109 -6.38 -9.08 3.67
C THR A 109 -7.06 -10.45 3.53
N GLU A 110 -6.47 -11.51 4.09
CA GLU A 110 -7.09 -12.85 4.08
C GLU A 110 -8.48 -12.83 4.73
N ARG A 111 -8.59 -12.23 5.92
CA ARG A 111 -9.87 -12.10 6.65
C ARG A 111 -10.89 -11.23 5.92
N MET A 112 -10.46 -10.19 5.22
CA MET A 112 -11.35 -9.36 4.42
C MET A 112 -11.84 -10.09 3.16
N LEU A 113 -10.98 -10.87 2.51
CA LEU A 113 -11.37 -11.71 1.37
C LEU A 113 -12.42 -12.76 1.75
N ASP A 114 -12.41 -13.26 2.99
CA ASP A 114 -13.42 -14.19 3.49
C ASP A 114 -14.83 -13.55 3.57
N LEU A 115 -14.93 -12.22 3.60
CA LEU A 115 -16.19 -11.46 3.57
C LEU A 115 -16.77 -11.26 2.15
N ASP A 116 -16.15 -11.83 1.11
CA ASP A 116 -16.59 -11.67 -0.29
C ASP A 116 -18.06 -12.05 -0.49
N GLY A 117 -18.50 -13.16 0.11
CA GLY A 117 -19.88 -13.61 0.03
C GLY A 117 -20.88 -12.60 0.62
N ASP A 118 -20.57 -12.03 1.78
CA ASP A 118 -21.41 -11.06 2.46
C ASP A 118 -21.48 -9.74 1.69
N ALA A 119 -20.35 -9.28 1.17
CA ALA A 119 -20.28 -8.07 0.34
C ALA A 119 -21.08 -8.23 -0.97
N ARG A 120 -21.02 -9.42 -1.61
CA ARG A 120 -21.86 -9.75 -2.78
C ARG A 120 -23.33 -9.75 -2.44
N ALA A 121 -23.72 -10.35 -1.30
CA ALA A 121 -25.09 -10.39 -0.84
C ALA A 121 -25.64 -8.98 -0.54
N ALA A 122 -24.80 -8.09 0.00
CA ALA A 122 -25.12 -6.68 0.23
C ALA A 122 -25.10 -5.84 -1.06
N GLY A 123 -24.60 -6.38 -2.19
CA GLY A 123 -24.55 -5.68 -3.47
C GLY A 123 -23.48 -4.59 -3.54
N ILE A 124 -22.50 -4.59 -2.64
CA ILE A 124 -21.41 -3.63 -2.62
C ILE A 124 -20.15 -4.15 -3.32
N GLY A 125 -19.28 -3.21 -3.75
CA GLY A 125 -17.91 -3.48 -4.12
C GLY A 125 -16.97 -3.01 -3.01
N ALA A 126 -16.04 -3.88 -2.60
CA ALA A 126 -15.00 -3.58 -1.63
C ALA A 126 -13.63 -3.78 -2.29
N LEU A 127 -12.99 -2.68 -2.68
CA LEU A 127 -11.66 -2.64 -3.25
C LEU A 127 -10.64 -2.51 -2.11
N ILE A 128 -9.98 -3.60 -1.78
CA ILE A 128 -8.99 -3.63 -0.69
C ILE A 128 -7.58 -3.48 -1.23
N GLY A 129 -6.71 -2.83 -0.44
CA GLY A 129 -5.30 -2.67 -0.79
C GLY A 129 -5.07 -1.73 -1.97
N MET A 130 -5.74 -0.57 -2.01
CA MET A 130 -5.60 0.41 -3.09
C MET A 130 -4.59 1.52 -2.73
N GLY A 131 -3.35 1.12 -2.43
CA GLY A 131 -2.23 2.01 -2.10
C GLY A 131 -1.13 2.01 -3.16
N ASN A 132 0.11 2.03 -2.69
CA ASN A 132 1.30 1.92 -3.54
C ASN A 132 1.61 0.44 -3.86
N SER A 133 1.83 -0.35 -2.81
CA SER A 133 1.97 -1.81 -2.81
C SER A 133 1.33 -2.30 -1.50
N PRO A 134 0.19 -3.03 -1.58
CA PRO A 134 -0.63 -3.23 -2.77
C PRO A 134 -1.26 -1.95 -3.31
N GLY A 135 -1.73 -2.01 -4.56
CA GLY A 135 -2.39 -0.92 -5.27
C GLY A 135 -1.76 -0.65 -6.62
N MET A 136 -0.88 0.34 -6.72
CA MET A 136 -0.18 0.66 -7.97
C MET A 136 0.65 -0.52 -8.49
N ALA A 137 1.29 -1.29 -7.61
CA ALA A 137 2.00 -2.51 -8.00
C ALA A 137 1.10 -3.48 -8.77
N ASN A 138 -0.13 -3.71 -8.26
CA ASN A 138 -1.13 -4.58 -8.88
C ASN A 138 -1.62 -4.02 -10.22
N VAL A 139 -1.87 -2.71 -10.29
CA VAL A 139 -2.33 -2.02 -11.50
C VAL A 139 -1.28 -2.08 -12.60
N LEU A 140 0.00 -1.83 -12.28
CA LEU A 140 1.09 -1.90 -13.24
C LEU A 140 1.33 -3.34 -13.74
N ALA A 141 1.31 -4.32 -12.83
CA ALA A 141 1.42 -5.73 -13.21
C ALA A 141 0.27 -6.13 -14.13
N LYS A 142 -0.98 -5.79 -13.76
CA LYS A 142 -2.16 -6.07 -14.59
C LYS A 142 -2.10 -5.35 -15.93
N PHE A 143 -1.65 -4.11 -15.98
CA PHE A 143 -1.46 -3.39 -17.24
C PHE A 143 -0.54 -4.16 -18.20
N CYS A 144 0.60 -4.64 -17.69
CA CYS A 144 1.53 -5.45 -18.46
C CYS A 144 0.89 -6.75 -18.96
N VAL A 145 0.22 -7.47 -18.05
CA VAL A 145 -0.44 -8.74 -18.37
C VAL A 145 -1.54 -8.56 -19.42
N ASP A 146 -2.35 -7.49 -19.31
CA ASP A 146 -3.49 -7.26 -20.20
C ASP A 146 -3.09 -6.70 -21.58
N THR A 147 -1.92 -6.03 -21.70
CA THR A 147 -1.61 -5.23 -22.89
C THR A 147 -0.26 -5.53 -23.54
N MET A 148 0.68 -6.15 -22.82
CA MET A 148 2.06 -6.30 -23.29
C MET A 148 2.50 -7.76 -23.47
N LEU A 149 1.82 -8.71 -22.83
CA LEU A 149 2.18 -10.13 -22.83
C LEU A 149 1.02 -11.00 -23.35
N ASP A 150 1.34 -12.14 -23.98
CA ASP A 150 0.38 -13.19 -24.30
C ASP A 150 0.16 -14.14 -23.12
N GLN A 151 1.21 -14.35 -22.31
CA GLN A 151 1.18 -15.18 -21.12
C GLN A 151 2.13 -14.62 -20.08
N VAL A 152 1.64 -14.41 -18.85
CA VAL A 152 2.48 -14.04 -17.71
C VAL A 152 3.07 -15.30 -17.06
N GLU A 153 4.32 -15.19 -16.61
CA GLU A 153 4.99 -16.26 -15.86
C GLU A 153 5.43 -15.82 -14.47
N GLU A 154 5.97 -14.60 -14.33
CA GLU A 154 6.47 -14.09 -13.05
C GLU A 154 6.07 -12.63 -12.85
N VAL A 155 5.75 -12.27 -11.61
CA VAL A 155 5.67 -10.89 -11.13
C VAL A 155 6.53 -10.76 -9.90
N ASN A 156 7.56 -9.93 -9.98
CA ASN A 156 8.45 -9.63 -8.86
C ASN A 156 8.31 -8.15 -8.51
N ILE A 157 7.86 -7.86 -7.29
CA ILE A 157 7.65 -6.51 -6.79
C ILE A 157 8.80 -6.16 -5.86
N TYR A 158 9.37 -4.98 -6.06
CA TYR A 158 10.44 -4.47 -5.23
C TYR A 158 10.09 -3.06 -4.77
N HIS A 159 10.31 -2.77 -3.50
CA HIS A 159 10.11 -1.42 -2.98
C HIS A 159 11.31 -0.97 -2.12
N ALA A 160 11.76 0.24 -2.34
CA ALA A 160 12.76 0.91 -1.53
C ALA A 160 12.26 2.30 -1.15
N HIS A 161 12.31 2.64 0.11
CA HIS A 161 11.96 3.99 0.57
C HIS A 161 12.78 4.38 1.80
N GLY A 162 12.86 5.68 2.07
CA GLY A 162 13.53 6.19 3.25
C GLY A 162 13.77 7.71 3.18
N GLY A 163 14.54 8.22 4.13
CA GLY A 163 14.86 9.64 4.17
C GLY A 163 13.85 10.49 4.92
N GLU A 164 12.70 9.98 5.35
CA GLU A 164 11.76 10.70 6.18
C GLU A 164 12.43 11.14 7.50
N PRO A 165 12.30 12.41 7.89
CA PRO A 165 12.96 12.94 9.09
C PRO A 165 12.44 12.30 10.39
N SER A 166 11.19 11.85 10.38
CA SER A 166 10.56 11.13 11.50
C SER A 166 9.75 9.94 10.98
N GLU A 167 9.65 8.92 11.79
CA GLU A 167 8.83 7.73 11.53
C GLU A 167 8.04 7.40 12.80
N GLY A 168 6.76 7.07 12.64
CA GLY A 168 5.88 6.73 13.76
C GLY A 168 6.21 5.35 14.35
N GLY A 169 6.02 5.19 15.67
CA GLY A 169 6.25 3.90 16.33
C GLY A 169 5.40 2.76 15.76
N ALA A 170 4.20 3.05 15.28
CA ALA A 170 3.34 2.03 14.65
C ALA A 170 3.95 1.47 13.36
N VAL A 171 4.58 2.31 12.54
CA VAL A 171 5.25 1.88 11.30
C VAL A 171 6.47 1.00 11.61
N ILE A 172 7.22 1.34 12.67
CA ILE A 172 8.36 0.53 13.11
C ILE A 172 7.88 -0.82 13.66
N LYS A 173 6.81 -0.84 14.47
CA LYS A 173 6.20 -2.09 14.95
C LYS A 173 5.72 -2.97 13.81
N HIS A 174 5.06 -2.40 12.81
CA HIS A 174 4.64 -3.12 11.60
C HIS A 174 5.85 -3.76 10.89
N ARG A 175 6.95 -3.04 10.74
CA ARG A 175 8.21 -3.58 10.15
C ARG A 175 8.80 -4.71 11.00
N ILE A 176 8.83 -4.58 12.32
CA ILE A 176 9.30 -5.63 13.24
C ILE A 176 8.40 -6.87 13.10
N HIS A 177 7.09 -6.68 13.06
CA HIS A 177 6.12 -7.75 12.85
C HIS A 177 6.35 -8.47 11.52
N ALA A 178 6.59 -7.73 10.43
CA ALA A 178 6.93 -8.30 9.13
C ALA A 178 8.20 -9.17 9.17
N MET A 179 9.21 -8.80 9.97
CA MET A 179 10.45 -9.56 10.12
C MET A 179 10.29 -10.85 10.94
N THR A 180 9.24 -10.94 11.75
CA THR A 180 8.97 -12.10 12.64
C THR A 180 7.85 -13.00 12.14
N SER A 181 7.10 -12.58 11.13
CA SER A 181 5.95 -13.31 10.60
C SER A 181 6.34 -14.29 9.49
N ASP A 182 5.46 -15.26 9.24
CA ASP A 182 5.53 -16.09 8.05
C ASP A 182 5.18 -15.25 6.81
N ILE A 183 6.04 -15.31 5.81
CA ILE A 183 5.89 -14.57 4.56
C ILE A 183 5.51 -15.55 3.45
N PRO A 184 4.31 -15.49 2.89
CA PRO A 184 3.96 -16.30 1.75
C PRO A 184 4.63 -15.77 0.50
N LEU A 185 5.26 -16.65 -0.26
CA LEU A 185 5.71 -16.42 -1.61
C LEU A 185 5.01 -17.44 -2.51
N PHE A 186 4.77 -17.07 -3.76
CA PHE A 186 4.29 -18.01 -4.77
C PHE A 186 5.46 -18.32 -5.71
N VAL A 187 5.92 -19.55 -5.70
CA VAL A 187 7.12 -19.98 -6.44
C VAL A 187 6.85 -21.34 -7.08
N ASP A 188 7.22 -21.49 -8.36
CA ASP A 188 6.99 -22.68 -9.17
C ASP A 188 5.51 -23.17 -9.18
N GLY A 189 4.57 -22.22 -9.08
CA GLY A 189 3.15 -22.51 -9.08
C GLY A 189 2.57 -22.94 -7.73
N GLU A 190 3.35 -22.87 -6.66
CA GLU A 190 2.94 -23.30 -5.32
C GLU A 190 3.21 -22.20 -4.27
N PHE A 191 2.39 -22.18 -3.22
CA PHE A 191 2.65 -21.32 -2.06
C PHE A 191 3.68 -21.95 -1.15
N ILE A 192 4.74 -21.19 -0.85
CA ILE A 192 5.72 -21.51 0.18
C ILE A 192 5.65 -20.44 1.29
N LYS A 193 6.08 -20.80 2.50
CA LYS A 193 6.22 -19.86 3.61
C LYS A 193 7.69 -19.73 3.99
N VAL A 194 8.16 -18.50 4.07
CA VAL A 194 9.53 -18.19 4.47
C VAL A 194 9.52 -17.20 5.64
N ARG A 195 10.64 -17.11 6.37
CA ARG A 195 10.85 -16.09 7.41
C ARG A 195 12.08 -15.28 7.08
N MET A 196 11.93 -13.97 7.03
CA MET A 196 12.94 -13.04 6.50
C MET A 196 14.34 -13.31 7.05
N LEU A 197 14.48 -13.52 8.36
CA LEU A 197 15.78 -13.64 9.05
C LEU A 197 16.26 -15.10 9.24
N GLU A 198 15.45 -16.09 8.87
CA GLU A 198 15.80 -17.51 8.89
C GLU A 198 16.37 -17.99 7.54
N ASP A 199 16.93 -19.19 7.49
CA ASP A 199 17.54 -19.74 6.28
C ASP A 199 16.54 -19.77 5.10
N SER A 200 15.27 -20.11 5.37
CA SER A 200 14.19 -20.11 4.37
C SER A 200 13.99 -18.76 3.70
N GLY A 201 14.13 -17.67 4.43
CA GLY A 201 14.02 -16.32 3.88
C GLY A 201 15.33 -15.84 3.25
N ARG A 202 16.47 -16.20 3.84
CA ARG A 202 17.79 -15.79 3.35
C ARG A 202 18.10 -16.31 1.96
N GLU A 203 17.59 -17.49 1.60
CA GLU A 203 17.71 -18.08 0.26
C GLU A 203 17.06 -17.20 -0.83
N HIS A 204 16.13 -16.31 -0.43
CA HIS A 204 15.45 -15.38 -1.33
C HIS A 204 15.99 -13.95 -1.26
N TRP A 205 16.99 -13.66 -0.41
CA TRP A 205 17.62 -12.36 -0.40
C TRP A 205 18.23 -12.04 -1.76
N ALA A 206 18.03 -10.84 -2.23
CA ALA A 206 18.51 -10.40 -3.54
C ALA A 206 19.09 -9.00 -3.47
N THR A 207 19.69 -8.58 -4.54
CA THR A 207 20.10 -7.19 -4.76
C THR A 207 19.48 -6.72 -6.06
N THR A 208 18.94 -5.50 -6.07
CA THR A 208 18.33 -4.95 -7.26
C THR A 208 18.61 -3.45 -7.37
N GLU A 209 18.70 -2.97 -8.61
CA GLU A 209 18.81 -1.55 -8.89
C GLU A 209 17.44 -0.91 -8.93
N PHE A 210 17.30 0.22 -8.24
CA PHE A 210 16.12 1.07 -8.25
C PHE A 210 16.39 2.36 -9.02
N LYS A 211 15.47 2.72 -9.91
CA LYS A 211 15.59 3.93 -10.73
C LYS A 211 15.82 5.16 -9.86
N ASN A 212 16.87 5.93 -10.14
CA ASN A 212 17.27 7.16 -9.44
C ASN A 212 17.59 7.02 -7.93
N ILE A 213 17.58 5.80 -7.37
CA ILE A 213 17.96 5.53 -5.97
C ILE A 213 19.29 4.78 -5.89
N GLY A 214 19.54 3.85 -6.84
CA GLY A 214 20.73 3.01 -6.87
C GLY A 214 20.44 1.56 -6.45
N GLU A 215 21.51 0.82 -6.26
CA GLU A 215 21.47 -0.62 -5.95
C GLU A 215 21.33 -0.85 -4.44
N TYR A 216 20.36 -1.69 -4.06
CA TYR A 216 20.09 -2.05 -2.67
C TYR A 216 19.82 -3.55 -2.51
N PRO A 217 20.22 -4.13 -1.37
CA PRO A 217 19.72 -5.43 -0.97
C PRO A 217 18.22 -5.33 -0.70
N VAL A 218 17.49 -6.39 -1.03
CA VAL A 218 16.04 -6.52 -0.81
C VAL A 218 15.72 -7.84 -0.14
N TYR A 219 14.71 -7.83 0.68
CA TYR A 219 14.34 -8.92 1.56
C TYR A 219 12.88 -9.31 1.35
N PRO A 220 12.50 -10.60 1.48
CA PRO A 220 11.09 -11.01 1.47
C PRO A 220 10.26 -10.16 2.42
N TYR A 221 9.11 -9.69 1.95
CA TYR A 221 8.20 -8.85 2.72
C TYR A 221 6.77 -9.38 2.63
N PRO A 222 6.02 -9.46 3.76
CA PRO A 222 4.68 -10.03 3.78
C PRO A 222 3.65 -9.03 3.23
N HIS A 223 3.44 -9.07 1.92
CA HIS A 223 2.46 -8.23 1.25
C HIS A 223 1.40 -9.05 0.52
N PRO A 224 0.15 -8.54 0.44
CA PRO A 224 -1.00 -9.26 -0.12
C PRO A 224 -0.87 -9.69 -1.57
N GLU A 225 -0.07 -9.02 -2.40
CA GLU A 225 0.08 -9.34 -3.82
C GLU A 225 0.53 -10.78 -4.05
N THR A 226 1.33 -11.33 -3.13
CA THR A 226 1.82 -12.71 -3.23
C THR A 226 0.70 -13.75 -3.12
N ILE A 227 -0.41 -13.42 -2.47
CA ILE A 227 -1.58 -14.31 -2.32
C ILE A 227 -2.75 -13.94 -3.23
N THR A 228 -2.80 -12.71 -3.72
CA THR A 228 -3.91 -12.24 -4.56
C THR A 228 -3.65 -12.45 -6.05
N MET A 229 -2.50 -12.01 -6.57
CA MET A 229 -2.17 -12.12 -8.00
C MET A 229 -2.26 -13.54 -8.55
N PRO A 230 -1.85 -14.61 -7.84
CA PRO A 230 -2.00 -15.98 -8.35
C PRO A 230 -3.46 -16.38 -8.63
N LYS A 231 -4.44 -15.73 -7.98
CA LYS A 231 -5.87 -16.00 -8.19
C LYS A 231 -6.41 -15.36 -9.47
N TYR A 232 -5.77 -14.27 -9.94
CA TYR A 232 -6.24 -13.48 -11.09
C TYR A 232 -5.39 -13.63 -12.34
N PHE A 233 -4.09 -13.91 -12.21
CA PHE A 233 -3.16 -14.04 -13.33
C PHE A 233 -3.00 -15.51 -13.73
N LYS A 234 -3.72 -15.92 -14.77
CA LYS A 234 -3.68 -17.32 -15.25
C LYS A 234 -2.30 -17.70 -15.76
N GLY A 235 -1.79 -18.84 -15.31
CA GLY A 235 -0.51 -19.39 -15.75
C GLY A 235 0.71 -18.81 -15.06
N ILE A 236 0.51 -17.88 -14.11
CA ILE A 236 1.62 -17.36 -13.31
C ILE A 236 2.29 -18.47 -12.51
N LYS A 237 3.61 -18.43 -12.44
CA LYS A 237 4.43 -19.41 -11.73
C LYS A 237 5.13 -18.81 -10.51
N LYS A 238 5.31 -17.47 -10.50
CA LYS A 238 6.02 -16.80 -9.42
C LYS A 238 5.44 -15.43 -9.14
N VAL A 239 5.21 -15.16 -7.84
CA VAL A 239 4.91 -13.82 -7.32
C VAL A 239 5.72 -13.61 -6.06
N THR A 240 6.55 -12.56 -6.04
CA THR A 240 7.35 -12.16 -4.88
C THR A 240 7.15 -10.68 -4.57
N ASN A 241 7.20 -10.35 -3.28
CA ASN A 241 7.29 -8.96 -2.83
C ASN A 241 8.54 -8.84 -1.93
N MET A 242 9.41 -7.90 -2.27
CA MET A 242 10.71 -7.72 -1.65
C MET A 242 10.91 -6.25 -1.31
N GLY A 243 11.44 -5.95 -0.12
CA GLY A 243 11.55 -4.55 0.30
C GLY A 243 12.79 -4.20 1.08
N ILE A 244 13.05 -2.89 1.16
CA ILE A 244 14.09 -2.28 1.98
C ILE A 244 13.66 -0.88 2.43
N VAL A 245 14.02 -0.52 3.66
CA VAL A 245 13.93 0.87 4.15
C VAL A 245 15.35 1.38 4.35
N PHE A 246 15.70 2.44 3.66
CA PHE A 246 17.05 3.01 3.81
C PHE A 246 17.06 4.18 4.83
N PRO A 247 18.24 4.52 5.41
CA PRO A 247 19.57 3.99 5.08
C PRO A 247 19.79 2.56 5.63
N LEU A 248 20.70 1.82 4.98
CA LEU A 248 20.99 0.42 5.32
C LEU A 248 21.33 0.20 6.79
N ASP A 249 22.16 1.05 7.38
CA ASP A 249 22.52 0.96 8.80
C ASP A 249 21.30 1.03 9.73
N TYR A 250 20.26 1.77 9.32
CA TYR A 250 19.01 1.88 10.07
C TYR A 250 18.18 0.58 9.96
N PHE A 251 18.09 0.01 8.77
CA PHE A 251 17.40 -1.25 8.56
C PHE A 251 18.13 -2.40 9.27
N GLN A 252 19.47 -2.41 9.18
CA GLN A 252 20.31 -3.39 9.87
C GLN A 252 20.12 -3.35 11.39
N LEU A 253 20.03 -2.15 11.99
CA LEU A 253 19.73 -2.03 13.41
C LEU A 253 18.43 -2.73 13.78
N THR A 254 17.37 -2.57 12.97
CA THR A 254 16.07 -3.24 13.20
C THR A 254 16.22 -4.76 13.07
N MET A 255 16.92 -5.26 12.06
CA MET A 255 17.15 -6.69 11.87
C MET A 255 17.94 -7.31 13.05
N ASP A 256 19.00 -6.62 13.50
CA ASP A 256 19.84 -7.08 14.61
C ASP A 256 19.05 -7.12 15.93
N SER A 257 18.21 -6.11 16.21
CA SER A 257 17.40 -6.06 17.41
C SER A 257 16.32 -7.16 17.44
N VAL A 258 15.70 -7.43 16.30
CA VAL A 258 14.78 -8.57 16.13
C VAL A 258 15.50 -9.89 16.35
N ALA A 259 16.67 -10.07 15.73
CA ALA A 259 17.49 -11.29 15.90
C ALA A 259 17.94 -11.53 17.34
N LEU A 260 18.13 -10.46 18.12
CA LEU A 260 18.43 -10.52 19.55
C LEU A 260 17.19 -10.84 20.44
N GLY A 261 15.99 -10.93 19.86
CA GLY A 261 14.76 -11.25 20.57
C GLY A 261 14.05 -10.05 21.22
N LEU A 262 14.38 -8.82 20.80
CA LEU A 262 13.73 -7.62 21.34
C LEU A 262 12.29 -7.40 20.82
N ALA A 263 11.87 -8.17 19.81
CA ALA A 263 10.53 -8.09 19.21
C ALA A 263 9.40 -8.71 20.07
N THR A 264 9.67 -9.05 21.33
CA THR A 264 8.68 -9.64 22.24
C THR A 264 7.87 -8.60 23.00
N GLU A 265 6.57 -8.89 23.17
CA GLU A 265 5.66 -8.13 24.02
C GLU A 265 5.64 -8.64 25.47
N GLU A 266 6.30 -9.77 25.76
CA GLU A 266 6.40 -10.31 27.11
C GLU A 266 7.31 -9.42 27.98
N PRO A 267 6.82 -8.87 29.10
CA PRO A 267 7.58 -7.95 29.91
C PRO A 267 8.74 -8.66 30.64
N ILE A 268 9.86 -7.97 30.78
CA ILE A 268 11.01 -8.37 31.59
C ILE A 268 11.24 -7.39 32.73
N ILE A 269 11.83 -7.87 33.85
CA ILE A 269 12.13 -7.02 34.98
C ILE A 269 13.57 -6.50 34.88
N VAL A 270 13.70 -5.17 34.78
CA VAL A 270 14.98 -4.48 34.76
C VAL A 270 15.09 -3.59 36.02
N GLN A 271 15.95 -3.93 36.96
CA GLN A 271 16.14 -3.18 38.21
C GLN A 271 14.83 -2.92 38.98
N GLY A 272 13.89 -3.87 38.92
CA GLY A 272 12.60 -3.77 39.61
C GLY A 272 11.50 -3.03 38.82
N ALA A 273 11.79 -2.49 37.67
CA ALA A 273 10.81 -1.93 36.74
C ALA A 273 10.43 -2.95 35.67
N GLU A 274 9.15 -2.98 35.28
CA GLU A 274 8.66 -3.75 34.16
C GLU A 274 9.00 -3.03 32.87
N VAL A 275 9.64 -3.72 31.93
CA VAL A 275 10.00 -3.22 30.59
C VAL A 275 9.48 -4.18 29.54
N ILE A 276 8.72 -3.69 28.59
CA ILE A 276 8.28 -4.45 27.41
C ILE A 276 9.36 -4.26 26.34
N PRO A 277 10.08 -5.33 25.92
CA PRO A 277 11.23 -5.20 25.02
C PRO A 277 10.93 -4.49 23.71
N ILE A 278 9.82 -4.81 23.04
CA ILE A 278 9.44 -4.15 21.77
C ILE A 278 9.20 -2.64 21.94
N GLU A 279 8.66 -2.19 23.07
CA GLU A 279 8.46 -0.75 23.32
C GLU A 279 9.79 -0.03 23.49
N PHE A 280 10.74 -0.66 24.18
CA PHE A 280 12.11 -0.17 24.26
C PHE A 280 12.79 -0.15 22.90
N GLU A 281 12.68 -1.23 22.11
CA GLU A 281 13.25 -1.34 20.77
C GLU A 281 12.76 -0.19 19.88
N VAL A 282 11.46 0.00 19.79
CA VAL A 282 10.83 1.07 18.99
C VAL A 282 11.32 2.45 19.41
N ALA A 283 11.33 2.72 20.73
CA ALA A 283 11.80 4.01 21.25
C ALA A 283 13.29 4.23 20.94
N TYR A 284 14.11 3.20 21.05
CA TYR A 284 15.54 3.26 20.72
C TYR A 284 15.77 3.50 19.25
N ILE A 285 15.09 2.77 18.36
CA ILE A 285 15.16 2.95 16.90
C ILE A 285 14.79 4.39 16.52
N ILE A 286 13.67 4.93 17.05
CA ILE A 286 13.27 6.32 16.81
C ILE A 286 14.39 7.29 17.23
N SER A 287 14.97 7.07 18.42
CA SER A 287 16.02 7.95 18.94
C SER A 287 17.30 7.96 18.08
N ARG A 288 17.60 6.85 17.41
CA ARG A 288 18.81 6.69 16.58
C ARG A 288 18.65 7.18 15.15
N ARG A 289 17.40 7.16 14.63
CA ARG A 289 17.07 7.48 13.24
C ARG A 289 17.71 8.79 12.72
N PRO A 290 17.62 9.94 13.41
CA PRO A 290 18.20 11.18 12.90
C PRO A 290 19.71 11.08 12.63
N GLY A 291 20.42 10.30 13.45
CA GLY A 291 21.85 10.04 13.28
C GLY A 291 22.16 9.25 12.00
N PHE A 292 21.37 8.24 11.69
CA PHE A 292 21.50 7.43 10.47
C PHE A 292 21.16 8.25 9.22
N ILE A 293 20.08 9.02 9.24
CA ILE A 293 19.69 9.93 8.14
C ILE A 293 20.82 10.90 7.84
N LYS A 294 21.35 11.57 8.89
CA LYS A 294 22.49 12.51 8.73
C LYS A 294 23.75 11.83 8.19
N LYS A 295 24.10 10.64 8.72
CA LYS A 295 25.27 9.87 8.29
C LYS A 295 25.18 9.48 6.81
N ALA A 296 24.00 9.13 6.34
CA ALA A 296 23.73 8.75 4.95
C ALA A 296 23.61 9.96 4.01
N GLY A 297 23.63 11.20 4.53
CA GLY A 297 23.50 12.41 3.72
C GLY A 297 22.10 12.60 3.11
N LEU A 298 21.07 11.95 3.66
CA LEU A 298 19.71 12.07 3.18
C LEU A 298 19.09 13.40 3.66
N THR A 299 18.60 14.20 2.73
CA THR A 299 18.05 15.53 2.99
C THR A 299 16.53 15.59 2.85
N GLU A 300 15.95 14.61 2.16
CA GLU A 300 14.53 14.52 1.88
C GLU A 300 14.08 13.06 1.71
N PRO A 301 12.79 12.77 1.87
CA PRO A 301 12.24 11.44 1.56
C PRO A 301 12.41 11.10 0.09
N SER A 302 12.67 9.83 -0.17
CA SER A 302 12.63 9.30 -1.53
C SER A 302 12.20 7.83 -1.52
N GLY A 303 11.69 7.37 -2.65
CA GLY A 303 11.26 5.99 -2.80
C GLY A 303 11.16 5.57 -4.26
N CYS A 304 11.21 4.25 -4.48
CA CYS A 304 10.95 3.64 -5.78
C CYS A 304 10.17 2.36 -5.58
N LEU A 305 9.04 2.26 -6.27
CA LEU A 305 8.35 1.01 -6.52
C LEU A 305 8.83 0.49 -7.88
N LYS A 306 9.31 -0.76 -7.90
CA LYS A 306 9.72 -1.46 -9.11
C LYS A 306 8.89 -2.73 -9.25
N VAL A 307 8.22 -2.89 -10.39
CA VAL A 307 7.43 -4.09 -10.73
C VAL A 307 8.02 -4.72 -11.97
N GLU A 308 8.58 -5.90 -11.81
CA GLU A 308 9.15 -6.70 -12.89
C GLU A 308 8.15 -7.79 -13.28
N VAL A 309 7.71 -7.78 -14.53
CA VAL A 309 6.78 -8.77 -15.07
C VAL A 309 7.46 -9.53 -16.21
N LYS A 310 7.55 -10.86 -16.05
CA LYS A 310 8.12 -11.76 -17.06
C LYS A 310 7.04 -12.62 -17.68
N GLY A 311 7.19 -12.88 -18.95
CA GLY A 311 6.25 -13.72 -19.66
C GLY A 311 6.62 -13.93 -21.13
N ILE A 312 5.68 -14.47 -21.87
CA ILE A 312 5.81 -14.77 -23.29
C ILE A 312 5.04 -13.74 -24.10
N LYS A 313 5.66 -13.26 -25.18
CA LYS A 313 5.05 -12.43 -26.21
C LYS A 313 5.54 -12.92 -27.58
N ASP A 314 4.62 -13.15 -28.49
CA ASP A 314 4.93 -13.66 -29.86
C ASP A 314 5.80 -14.93 -29.87
N GLY A 315 5.69 -15.76 -28.80
CA GLY A 315 6.44 -17.01 -28.61
C GLY A 315 7.81 -16.87 -27.98
N ASP A 316 8.29 -15.66 -27.71
CA ASP A 316 9.59 -15.36 -27.09
C ASP A 316 9.43 -14.87 -25.64
N ALA A 317 10.48 -15.04 -24.84
CA ALA A 317 10.53 -14.55 -23.46
C ALA A 317 10.82 -13.04 -23.43
N HIS A 318 10.01 -12.30 -22.65
CA HIS A 318 10.15 -10.86 -22.46
C HIS A 318 10.03 -10.50 -21.00
N THR A 319 10.72 -9.41 -20.61
CA THR A 319 10.58 -8.81 -19.27
C THR A 319 10.24 -7.34 -19.42
N PHE A 320 9.23 -6.89 -18.69
CA PHE A 320 8.86 -5.48 -18.55
C PHE A 320 9.12 -5.03 -17.12
N VAL A 321 9.83 -3.92 -16.96
CA VAL A 321 10.18 -3.35 -15.66
C VAL A 321 9.55 -1.98 -15.55
N PHE A 322 8.57 -1.86 -14.66
CA PHE A 322 7.93 -0.59 -14.32
C PHE A 322 8.62 -0.01 -13.09
N SER A 323 8.99 1.26 -13.14
CA SER A 323 9.59 1.97 -12.02
C SER A 323 8.82 3.27 -11.76
N MET A 324 8.34 3.43 -10.54
CA MET A 324 7.77 4.68 -10.03
C MET A 324 8.71 5.26 -8.99
N TYR A 325 9.36 6.36 -9.31
CA TYR A 325 10.28 7.05 -8.42
C TYR A 325 9.64 8.32 -7.85
N SER A 326 9.89 8.58 -6.58
CA SER A 326 9.50 9.83 -5.91
C SER A 326 10.67 10.43 -5.14
N GLN A 327 10.73 11.77 -5.10
CA GLN A 327 11.66 12.55 -4.31
C GLN A 327 10.94 13.74 -3.69
N GLY A 328 11.17 13.99 -2.41
CA GLY A 328 10.43 15.00 -1.65
C GLY A 328 9.00 14.58 -1.26
N ALA A 329 8.45 13.52 -1.89
CA ALA A 329 7.17 12.91 -1.55
C ALA A 329 7.40 11.64 -0.71
N GLY A 330 6.58 11.45 0.30
CA GLY A 330 6.67 10.32 1.22
C GLY A 330 5.65 9.22 0.94
N ALA A 331 5.54 8.28 1.88
CA ALA A 331 4.56 7.19 1.82
C ALA A 331 3.11 7.69 1.74
N GLY A 332 2.84 8.91 2.24
CA GLY A 332 1.51 9.53 2.18
C GLY A 332 1.01 9.73 0.75
N GLU A 333 1.82 10.33 -0.10
CA GLU A 333 1.49 10.58 -1.51
C GLU A 333 1.42 9.28 -2.31
N GLY A 334 2.40 8.39 -2.14
CA GLY A 334 2.45 7.10 -2.81
C GLY A 334 1.23 6.22 -2.54
N THR A 335 0.60 6.37 -1.38
CA THR A 335 -0.53 5.54 -0.95
C THR A 335 -1.87 6.30 -1.02
N GLY A 336 -1.90 7.55 -0.59
CA GLY A 336 -3.15 8.32 -0.50
C GLY A 336 -3.74 8.72 -1.86
N ILE A 337 -2.90 8.99 -2.86
CA ILE A 337 -3.37 9.31 -4.22
C ILE A 337 -4.05 8.10 -4.85
N PRO A 338 -3.43 6.90 -4.92
CA PRO A 338 -4.10 5.71 -5.45
C PRO A 338 -5.41 5.38 -4.74
N ALA A 339 -5.46 5.53 -3.42
CA ALA A 339 -6.67 5.32 -2.63
C ALA A 339 -7.82 6.25 -3.08
N ALA A 340 -7.52 7.54 -3.25
CA ALA A 340 -8.48 8.50 -3.77
C ALA A 340 -8.91 8.20 -5.21
N LEU A 341 -7.98 7.74 -6.07
CA LEU A 341 -8.31 7.30 -7.43
C LEU A 341 -9.26 6.09 -7.41
N GLY A 342 -9.04 5.11 -6.53
CA GLY A 342 -9.96 3.98 -6.35
C GLY A 342 -11.38 4.43 -5.98
N ALA A 343 -11.51 5.36 -5.02
CA ALA A 343 -12.80 5.93 -4.63
C ALA A 343 -13.45 6.73 -5.80
N ASN A 344 -12.67 7.52 -6.54
CA ASN A 344 -13.13 8.24 -7.72
C ASN A 344 -13.62 7.29 -8.82
N MET A 345 -12.93 6.16 -9.05
CA MET A 345 -13.35 5.16 -10.04
C MET A 345 -14.67 4.48 -9.63
N MET A 346 -14.86 4.22 -8.33
CA MET A 346 -16.12 3.65 -7.84
C MET A 346 -17.31 4.59 -8.06
N VAL A 347 -17.17 5.87 -7.70
CA VAL A 347 -18.29 6.82 -7.85
C VAL A 347 -18.60 7.11 -9.32
N GLN A 348 -17.62 6.98 -10.21
CA GLN A 348 -17.80 7.11 -11.65
C GLN A 348 -18.35 5.84 -12.33
N GLY A 349 -18.56 4.74 -11.58
CA GLY A 349 -19.01 3.47 -12.13
C GLY A 349 -17.96 2.75 -12.99
N LYS A 350 -16.69 3.10 -12.87
CA LYS A 350 -15.56 2.43 -13.54
C LYS A 350 -15.12 1.15 -12.82
N VAL A 351 -15.36 1.07 -11.52
CA VAL A 351 -15.23 -0.15 -10.73
C VAL A 351 -16.63 -0.67 -10.44
N THR A 352 -17.04 -1.73 -11.13
CA THR A 352 -18.39 -2.30 -11.05
C THR A 352 -18.42 -3.67 -10.38
N SER A 353 -17.28 -4.26 -10.09
CA SER A 353 -17.15 -5.54 -9.40
C SER A 353 -17.86 -5.51 -8.05
N LYS A 354 -18.52 -6.64 -7.71
CA LYS A 354 -19.20 -6.83 -6.42
C LYS A 354 -18.47 -7.89 -5.61
N GLY A 355 -18.52 -7.76 -4.29
CA GLY A 355 -17.74 -8.59 -3.37
C GLY A 355 -16.47 -7.88 -2.92
N VAL A 356 -15.54 -8.63 -2.32
CA VAL A 356 -14.25 -8.14 -1.87
C VAL A 356 -13.18 -8.55 -2.88
N PHE A 357 -12.42 -7.60 -3.38
CA PHE A 357 -11.41 -7.84 -4.41
C PHE A 357 -10.22 -6.89 -4.30
N PRO A 358 -9.01 -7.37 -4.65
CA PRO A 358 -7.82 -6.55 -4.80
C PRO A 358 -7.86 -5.74 -6.11
N PRO A 359 -6.93 -4.79 -6.33
CA PRO A 359 -6.93 -3.95 -7.53
C PRO A 359 -6.94 -4.75 -8.84
N GLU A 360 -6.16 -5.83 -8.95
CA GLU A 360 -6.13 -6.67 -10.15
C GLU A 360 -7.45 -7.41 -10.40
N GLY A 361 -8.31 -7.50 -9.39
CA GLY A 361 -9.65 -8.15 -9.49
C GLY A 361 -10.77 -7.23 -9.95
N GLY A 362 -10.59 -5.91 -9.94
CA GLY A 362 -11.69 -4.99 -10.22
C GLY A 362 -11.33 -3.65 -10.85
N VAL A 363 -10.06 -3.28 -10.93
CA VAL A 363 -9.60 -2.02 -11.49
C VAL A 363 -9.15 -2.22 -12.94
N SER A 364 -9.63 -1.38 -13.85
CA SER A 364 -9.09 -1.24 -15.19
C SER A 364 -7.80 -0.41 -15.14
N PRO A 365 -6.64 -0.99 -15.47
CA PRO A 365 -5.37 -0.26 -15.40
C PRO A 365 -5.35 0.97 -16.28
N THR A 366 -5.83 0.86 -17.53
CA THR A 366 -5.85 1.96 -18.47
C THR A 366 -6.69 3.13 -17.98
N GLU A 367 -7.92 2.85 -17.49
CA GLU A 367 -8.80 3.88 -16.96
C GLU A 367 -8.23 4.55 -15.70
N MET A 368 -7.54 3.78 -14.85
CA MET A 368 -6.90 4.33 -13.65
C MET A 368 -5.73 5.23 -14.02
N ILE A 369 -4.89 4.83 -14.96
CA ILE A 369 -3.75 5.60 -15.44
C ILE A 369 -4.22 6.92 -16.07
N GLU A 370 -5.25 6.87 -16.92
CA GLU A 370 -5.88 8.07 -17.50
C GLU A 370 -6.44 9.01 -16.43
N LEU A 371 -7.12 8.45 -15.42
CA LEU A 371 -7.66 9.23 -14.30
C LEU A 371 -6.53 9.85 -13.46
N ALA A 372 -5.46 9.11 -13.23
CA ALA A 372 -4.28 9.61 -12.52
C ALA A 372 -3.68 10.85 -13.22
N GLY A 373 -3.52 10.80 -14.54
CA GLY A 373 -3.05 11.93 -15.32
C GLY A 373 -3.96 13.18 -15.22
N GLN A 374 -5.28 12.99 -15.13
CA GLN A 374 -6.23 14.10 -14.94
C GLN A 374 -6.15 14.69 -13.53
N VAL A 375 -6.08 13.85 -12.50
CA VAL A 375 -6.10 14.26 -11.09
C VAL A 375 -4.77 14.91 -10.69
N ILE A 376 -3.64 14.36 -11.11
CA ILE A 376 -2.31 14.88 -10.77
C ILE A 376 -2.09 16.28 -11.34
N LYS A 377 -2.52 16.54 -12.57
CA LYS A 377 -2.49 17.90 -13.15
C LYS A 377 -3.22 18.93 -12.30
N GLY A 378 -4.27 18.51 -11.57
CA GLY A 378 -5.05 19.37 -10.66
C GLY A 378 -4.40 19.59 -9.29
N THR A 379 -3.42 18.76 -8.89
CA THR A 379 -2.81 18.83 -7.54
C THR A 379 -1.57 19.73 -7.45
N GLY A 380 -1.01 20.17 -8.58
CA GLY A 380 0.24 20.93 -8.62
C GLY A 380 1.50 20.09 -8.33
N MET A 381 1.39 18.77 -8.30
CA MET A 381 2.51 17.84 -8.04
C MET A 381 3.35 17.53 -9.29
N GLY A 382 3.22 18.30 -10.35
CA GLY A 382 3.88 18.09 -11.65
C GLY A 382 2.88 17.71 -12.75
N ASP A 383 3.34 17.75 -13.99
CA ASP A 383 2.47 17.51 -15.16
C ASP A 383 2.48 16.04 -15.61
N GLU A 384 3.31 15.17 -15.00
CA GLU A 384 3.50 13.78 -15.44
C GLU A 384 3.54 12.82 -14.25
N VAL A 385 2.90 11.65 -14.40
CA VAL A 385 3.10 10.53 -13.49
C VAL A 385 4.47 9.91 -13.80
N PRO A 386 5.41 9.85 -12.86
CA PRO A 386 6.77 9.40 -13.13
C PRO A 386 6.83 7.85 -13.20
N ILE A 387 6.25 7.28 -14.25
CA ILE A 387 6.33 5.85 -14.55
C ILE A 387 7.35 5.65 -15.68
N PHE A 388 8.41 4.92 -15.39
CA PHE A 388 9.38 4.48 -16.38
C PHE A 388 9.14 3.02 -16.70
N ILE A 389 9.20 2.66 -17.98
CA ILE A 389 9.03 1.29 -18.44
C ILE A 389 10.26 0.90 -19.23
N ASP A 390 11.00 -0.10 -18.76
CA ASP A 390 12.08 -0.71 -19.49
C ASP A 390 11.61 -2.09 -20.01
N HIS A 391 11.78 -2.35 -21.30
CA HIS A 391 11.50 -3.62 -21.94
C HIS A 391 12.81 -4.34 -22.21
N ILE A 392 12.90 -5.59 -21.80
CA ILE A 392 14.05 -6.47 -22.04
C ILE A 392 13.56 -7.61 -22.94
N ASP A 393 14.12 -7.71 -24.12
CA ASP A 393 13.78 -8.76 -25.08
C ASP A 393 14.52 -10.09 -24.75
N LYS A 394 14.23 -11.12 -25.55
CA LYS A 394 14.84 -12.46 -25.43
C LYS A 394 16.36 -12.48 -25.51
N ASP A 395 16.98 -11.49 -26.17
CA ASP A 395 18.43 -11.38 -26.35
C ASP A 395 19.07 -10.52 -25.26
N GLY A 396 18.26 -10.05 -24.28
CA GLY A 396 18.69 -9.21 -23.17
C GLY A 396 18.89 -7.73 -23.55
N LYS A 397 18.42 -7.31 -24.73
CA LYS A 397 18.46 -5.90 -25.13
C LYS A 397 17.41 -5.12 -24.36
N VAL A 398 17.83 -4.01 -23.73
CA VAL A 398 16.97 -3.10 -22.98
C VAL A 398 16.55 -1.93 -23.86
N GLU A 399 15.25 -1.64 -23.88
CA GLU A 399 14.67 -0.47 -24.52
C GLU A 399 13.73 0.23 -23.54
N THR A 400 13.97 1.52 -23.27
CA THR A 400 13.05 2.32 -22.46
C THR A 400 11.87 2.77 -23.31
N ILE A 401 10.66 2.44 -22.89
CA ILE A 401 9.41 2.82 -23.54
C ILE A 401 9.00 4.20 -23.01
N ASP A 402 8.81 5.16 -23.92
CA ASP A 402 8.29 6.48 -23.58
C ASP A 402 6.78 6.36 -23.26
N PHE A 403 6.47 6.24 -21.99
CA PHE A 403 5.10 6.09 -21.51
C PHE A 403 4.54 7.48 -21.16
N LYS A 404 3.75 8.02 -22.09
CA LYS A 404 3.04 9.31 -21.90
C LYS A 404 1.59 9.06 -21.57
N ILE A 405 1.16 9.61 -20.42
CA ILE A 405 -0.22 9.61 -19.97
C ILE A 405 -0.88 10.94 -20.31
#